data_a1c320e584103946e0c396a1349fe59b
#
_entry.id   a1c320e584103946e0c396a1349fe59b
#
_cell.length_a   1.000
_cell.length_b   1.000
_cell.length_c   1.000
_cell.angle_alpha   90.00
_cell.angle_beta   90.00
_cell.angle_gamma   90.00
#
_symmetry.space_group_name_H-M   'P 1'
#
loop_
_entity.id
_entity.type
_entity.pdbx_description
1 polymer ?
#
loop_
_entity_poly.entity_id
_entity_poly.type
_entity_poly.pdbx_seq_one_letter_code
_entity_poly.pdbx_strand_id
1 'polypeptide(L)'
;MMNCIIARLALSLLLVTGCGLQTPLDQFASNPSDNPGTGGGGANTTWPQNVTVNTCEQYAAVNVGSYVVESDFWNQRSCPGTQCMAINDATGAFTVTQFPDCGNTVASYPNMLYGCSFGTCSPGSALPKPVSSITTVTSSWSFGVGGVATDQYDVAYDIWFCPNNTCGSNGFPNGTELMIWLNYQNVTGWESHLGTVSLDGHTWDVWVATQAVSGNNWNYLAYMIQGPMVTSVTNLDLTAFFKDAASRGYVQNSWYLYAIQAGDELRTGGLPYDSNSFSVSIK
;
A
#
# COMPACT_ATOMS: atom_id res chain seq x y z
N MET A 1 -35.63 34.84 8.69
CA MET A 1 -35.29 34.11 7.47
C MET A 1 -33.82 33.75 7.56
N MET A 2 -33.53 32.52 7.96
CA MET A 2 -32.19 32.02 8.25
C MET A 2 -31.90 30.94 7.22
N ASN A 3 -31.05 31.24 6.24
CA ASN A 3 -30.65 30.26 5.23
C ASN A 3 -29.57 29.34 5.81
N CYS A 4 -29.97 28.11 6.05
CA CYS A 4 -29.07 27.04 6.42
C CYS A 4 -28.48 26.43 5.15
N ILE A 5 -27.20 26.60 4.92
CA ILE A 5 -26.47 25.90 3.85
C ILE A 5 -26.15 24.50 4.38
N ILE A 6 -26.82 23.50 3.83
CA ILE A 6 -26.61 22.10 4.13
C ILE A 6 -25.48 21.61 3.22
N ALA A 7 -24.31 21.37 3.81
CA ALA A 7 -23.25 20.61 3.16
C ALA A 7 -23.72 19.15 3.03
N ARG A 8 -23.85 18.65 1.81
CA ARG A 8 -24.21 17.24 1.56
C ARG A 8 -22.98 16.37 1.74
N LEU A 9 -22.87 15.78 2.94
CA LEU A 9 -22.10 14.56 3.12
C LEU A 9 -22.92 13.42 2.48
N ALA A 10 -22.37 12.77 1.47
CA ALA A 10 -22.96 11.57 0.88
C ALA A 10 -22.69 10.37 1.80
N LEU A 11 -23.51 10.23 2.83
CA LEU A 11 -23.54 9.02 3.66
C LEU A 11 -24.42 8.00 2.95
N SER A 12 -23.82 7.04 2.24
CA SER A 12 -24.53 5.91 1.67
C SER A 12 -24.90 4.93 2.78
N LEU A 13 -26.10 5.10 3.34
CA LEU A 13 -26.71 4.15 4.25
C LEU A 13 -27.08 2.89 3.47
N LEU A 14 -26.35 1.79 3.63
CA LEU A 14 -26.78 0.47 3.15
C LEU A 14 -27.75 -0.14 4.16
N LEU A 15 -29.01 -0.24 3.76
CA LEU A 15 -29.96 -1.16 4.35
C LEU A 15 -29.56 -2.58 3.96
N VAL A 16 -29.00 -3.33 4.89
CA VAL A 16 -28.70 -4.76 4.73
C VAL A 16 -29.99 -5.53 5.08
N THR A 17 -30.72 -5.97 4.07
CA THR A 17 -31.68 -7.07 4.20
C THR A 17 -30.90 -8.38 4.02
N GLY A 18 -30.96 -9.24 5.02
CA GLY A 18 -30.22 -10.45 5.24
C GLY A 18 -29.82 -11.28 4.01
N CYS A 19 -28.52 -11.32 3.80
CA CYS A 19 -27.82 -12.47 3.23
C CYS A 19 -26.46 -12.49 3.93
N GLY A 20 -26.03 -13.66 4.37
CA GLY A 20 -24.91 -13.87 5.29
C GLY A 20 -23.66 -13.07 4.93
N LEU A 21 -23.11 -12.41 5.91
CA LEU A 21 -21.76 -11.82 5.88
C LEU A 21 -20.76 -12.98 5.68
N GLN A 22 -20.30 -13.18 4.45
CA GLN A 22 -19.07 -13.90 4.22
C GLN A 22 -17.94 -12.99 4.71
N THR A 23 -17.23 -13.45 5.72
CA THR A 23 -16.01 -12.79 6.19
C THR A 23 -14.91 -12.98 5.14
N PRO A 24 -13.93 -12.09 5.02
CA PRO A 24 -12.79 -12.23 4.08
C PRO A 24 -12.00 -13.54 4.22
N LEU A 25 -12.23 -14.31 5.27
CA LEU A 25 -11.56 -15.58 5.57
C LEU A 25 -12.08 -16.79 4.77
N ASP A 26 -13.23 -16.68 4.08
CA ASP A 26 -13.84 -17.83 3.40
C ASP A 26 -13.48 -17.93 1.91
N GLN A 27 -12.61 -17.07 1.36
CA GLN A 27 -12.27 -17.06 -0.07
C GLN A 27 -10.93 -17.71 -0.43
N PHE A 28 -10.23 -18.36 0.50
CA PHE A 28 -8.96 -19.03 0.19
C PHE A 28 -9.12 -20.51 -0.19
N ALA A 29 -9.91 -20.79 -1.21
CA ALA A 29 -9.90 -22.10 -1.88
C ALA A 29 -9.50 -21.89 -3.35
N SER A 30 -8.22 -22.01 -3.63
CA SER A 30 -7.66 -21.98 -4.96
C SER A 30 -8.06 -23.21 -5.78
N ASN A 31 -8.59 -22.99 -6.96
CA ASN A 31 -8.64 -24.02 -8.01
C ASN A 31 -7.62 -23.66 -9.10
N PRO A 32 -6.66 -24.54 -9.43
CA PRO A 32 -5.69 -24.27 -10.46
C PRO A 32 -6.18 -24.84 -11.80
N SER A 33 -6.63 -24.00 -12.70
CA SER A 33 -6.53 -24.23 -14.15
C SER A 33 -7.24 -23.12 -14.89
N ASP A 34 -6.46 -22.27 -15.58
CA ASP A 34 -6.78 -21.89 -16.97
C ASP A 34 -5.67 -20.99 -17.51
N ASN A 35 -4.98 -21.51 -18.51
CA ASN A 35 -3.93 -20.82 -19.25
C ASN A 35 -4.56 -20.23 -20.52
N PRO A 36 -4.56 -18.93 -20.76
CA PRO A 36 -4.82 -18.38 -22.09
C PRO A 36 -3.57 -17.83 -22.74
N GLY A 37 -3.40 -18.26 -23.96
CA GLY A 37 -2.26 -18.08 -24.83
C GLY A 37 -1.93 -16.67 -25.28
N THR A 38 -0.77 -16.63 -25.82
CA THR A 38 0.04 -15.65 -26.53
C THR A 38 -0.68 -14.66 -27.45
N GLY A 39 -0.26 -13.36 -27.34
CA GLY A 39 -0.47 -12.34 -28.37
C GLY A 39 0.48 -11.18 -28.18
N GLY A 40 1.38 -10.97 -29.14
CA GLY A 40 2.57 -10.18 -29.04
C GLY A 40 2.45 -8.67 -29.29
N GLY A 41 3.54 -7.96 -29.02
CA GLY A 41 3.85 -6.64 -29.58
C GLY A 41 4.54 -5.68 -28.65
N GLY A 42 5.85 -5.73 -28.55
CA GLY A 42 6.79 -4.63 -28.52
C GLY A 42 6.63 -3.44 -27.59
N ALA A 43 7.05 -3.56 -26.36
CA ALA A 43 7.73 -2.53 -25.58
C ALA A 43 8.73 -3.26 -24.68
N ASN A 44 9.84 -2.61 -24.36
CA ASN A 44 10.89 -3.20 -23.53
C ASN A 44 10.39 -3.26 -22.08
N THR A 45 9.38 -4.08 -21.82
CA THR A 45 8.82 -4.34 -20.49
C THR A 45 9.72 -5.34 -19.81
N THR A 46 10.41 -4.91 -18.77
CA THR A 46 11.11 -5.79 -17.83
C THR A 46 10.07 -6.52 -16.97
N TRP A 47 9.35 -7.46 -17.59
CA TRP A 47 8.50 -8.39 -16.85
C TRP A 47 9.33 -9.13 -15.80
N PRO A 48 8.76 -9.47 -14.64
CA PRO A 48 9.46 -10.30 -13.71
C PRO A 48 9.89 -11.58 -14.40
N GLN A 49 11.20 -11.89 -14.35
CA GLN A 49 11.71 -13.11 -14.96
C GLN A 49 11.06 -14.32 -14.26
N ASN A 50 10.65 -15.31 -15.04
CA ASN A 50 10.01 -16.53 -14.54
C ASN A 50 8.70 -16.27 -13.78
N VAL A 51 7.72 -15.63 -14.42
CA VAL A 51 6.35 -15.52 -13.90
C VAL A 51 5.77 -16.91 -13.68
N THR A 52 5.29 -17.15 -12.47
CA THR A 52 4.70 -18.43 -12.06
C THR A 52 3.20 -18.30 -11.75
N VAL A 53 2.75 -17.10 -11.36
CA VAL A 53 1.35 -16.82 -11.03
C VAL A 53 0.86 -15.64 -11.86
N ASN A 54 -0.25 -15.84 -12.57
CA ASN A 54 -1.03 -14.76 -13.17
C ASN A 54 -2.40 -14.73 -12.49
N THR A 55 -2.81 -13.58 -12.00
CA THR A 55 -4.09 -13.43 -11.30
C THR A 55 -4.75 -12.12 -11.63
N CYS A 56 -6.08 -12.14 -11.67
CA CYS A 56 -6.92 -10.94 -11.76
C CYS A 56 -7.93 -10.91 -10.60
N GLU A 57 -7.66 -11.66 -9.54
CA GLU A 57 -8.52 -11.66 -8.36
C GLU A 57 -8.30 -10.41 -7.52
N GLN A 58 -9.40 -9.83 -7.05
CA GLN A 58 -9.45 -8.56 -6.32
C GLN A 58 -8.52 -8.51 -5.10
N TYR A 59 -8.44 -9.62 -4.36
CA TYR A 59 -7.63 -9.76 -3.13
C TYR A 59 -6.70 -10.96 -3.23
N ALA A 60 -6.08 -11.18 -4.40
CA ALA A 60 -5.07 -12.22 -4.51
C ALA A 60 -3.93 -11.94 -3.52
N ALA A 61 -3.50 -13.02 -2.84
CA ALA A 61 -2.39 -12.99 -1.89
C ALA A 61 -1.49 -14.20 -2.12
N VAL A 62 -0.24 -13.96 -2.52
CA VAL A 62 0.73 -15.00 -2.85
C VAL A 62 1.88 -14.96 -1.84
N ASN A 63 2.05 -16.05 -1.08
CA ASN A 63 3.15 -16.16 -0.12
C ASN A 63 4.50 -16.35 -0.82
N VAL A 64 5.48 -15.53 -0.45
CA VAL A 64 6.85 -15.56 -0.99
C VAL A 64 7.86 -15.46 0.16
N GLY A 65 8.37 -16.58 0.61
CA GLY A 65 9.27 -16.61 1.77
C GLY A 65 8.61 -15.99 3.01
N SER A 66 9.16 -14.88 3.50
CA SER A 66 8.61 -14.12 4.65
C SER A 66 7.73 -12.95 4.24
N TYR A 67 7.26 -12.91 3.00
CA TYR A 67 6.45 -11.84 2.43
C TYR A 67 5.14 -12.39 1.85
N VAL A 68 4.22 -11.48 1.58
CA VAL A 68 3.04 -11.73 0.72
C VAL A 68 3.03 -10.69 -0.39
N VAL A 69 2.80 -11.12 -1.63
CA VAL A 69 2.44 -10.23 -2.72
C VAL A 69 0.93 -10.14 -2.77
N GLU A 70 0.38 -8.93 -2.69
CA GLU A 70 -1.05 -8.69 -2.68
C GLU A 70 -1.49 -7.87 -3.89
N SER A 71 -2.67 -8.19 -4.45
CA SER A 71 -3.31 -7.36 -5.47
C SER A 71 -4.02 -6.14 -4.87
N ASP A 72 -4.58 -6.28 -3.71
CA ASP A 72 -5.25 -5.25 -2.89
C ASP A 72 -6.07 -4.22 -3.70
N PHE A 73 -6.97 -4.69 -4.55
CA PHE A 73 -7.91 -3.84 -5.30
C PHE A 73 -9.14 -3.52 -4.46
N TRP A 74 -8.92 -2.86 -3.32
CA TRP A 74 -9.92 -2.68 -2.27
C TRP A 74 -11.12 -1.80 -2.67
N ASN A 75 -10.96 -0.88 -3.61
CA ASN A 75 -12.03 0.05 -4.01
C ASN A 75 -12.66 -0.27 -5.38
N GLN A 76 -12.65 -1.55 -5.78
CA GLN A 76 -13.22 -2.01 -7.05
C GLN A 76 -14.69 -1.56 -7.24
N ARG A 77 -15.42 -1.38 -6.14
CA ARG A 77 -16.83 -0.91 -6.21
C ARG A 77 -16.94 0.52 -6.74
N SER A 78 -16.02 1.39 -6.38
CA SER A 78 -15.97 2.78 -6.85
C SER A 78 -15.23 2.92 -8.19
N CYS A 79 -14.45 1.93 -8.53
CA CYS A 79 -13.68 1.83 -9.78
C CYS A 79 -13.94 0.47 -10.44
N PRO A 80 -15.08 0.29 -11.11
CA PRO A 80 -15.42 -0.98 -11.72
C PRO A 80 -14.45 -1.36 -12.84
N GLY A 81 -13.93 -2.58 -12.78
CA GLY A 81 -13.01 -3.11 -13.77
C GLY A 81 -12.19 -4.26 -13.23
N THR A 82 -11.10 -4.55 -13.91
CA THR A 82 -10.22 -5.68 -13.59
C THR A 82 -8.80 -5.18 -13.40
N GLN A 83 -8.19 -5.61 -12.30
CA GLN A 83 -6.75 -5.51 -12.07
C GLN A 83 -6.14 -6.89 -12.29
N CYS A 84 -5.05 -6.97 -13.03
CA CYS A 84 -4.32 -8.22 -13.24
C CYS A 84 -2.84 -8.03 -12.89
N MET A 85 -2.26 -9.07 -12.31
CA MET A 85 -0.86 -9.11 -11.91
C MET A 85 -0.18 -10.39 -12.43
N ALA A 86 1.08 -10.23 -12.81
CA ALA A 86 2.02 -11.31 -13.10
C ALA A 86 3.07 -11.36 -11.98
N ILE A 87 3.22 -12.49 -11.30
CA ILE A 87 4.02 -12.63 -10.08
C ILE A 87 5.03 -13.77 -10.27
N ASN A 88 6.26 -13.54 -9.80
CA ASN A 88 7.25 -14.57 -9.57
C ASN A 88 7.19 -14.99 -8.09
N ASP A 89 6.64 -16.17 -7.80
CA ASP A 89 6.44 -16.65 -6.43
C ASP A 89 7.73 -17.07 -5.72
N ALA A 90 8.84 -17.19 -6.44
CA ALA A 90 10.15 -17.48 -5.85
C ALA A 90 10.86 -16.22 -5.32
N THR A 91 10.62 -15.06 -5.93
CA THR A 91 11.31 -13.80 -5.62
C THR A 91 10.40 -12.72 -5.06
N GLY A 92 9.09 -12.81 -5.33
CA GLY A 92 8.10 -11.80 -5.03
C GLY A 92 8.06 -10.64 -6.04
N ALA A 93 8.92 -10.65 -7.06
CA ALA A 93 8.82 -9.67 -8.13
C ALA A 93 7.45 -9.79 -8.81
N PHE A 94 6.80 -8.66 -9.08
CA PHE A 94 5.50 -8.66 -9.75
C PHE A 94 5.36 -7.48 -10.69
N THR A 95 4.44 -7.62 -11.64
CA THR A 95 4.02 -6.55 -12.56
C THR A 95 2.50 -6.44 -12.52
N VAL A 96 1.97 -5.22 -12.36
CA VAL A 96 0.57 -4.93 -12.66
C VAL A 96 0.44 -4.73 -14.16
N THR A 97 -0.29 -5.64 -14.79
CA THR A 97 -0.40 -5.73 -16.26
C THR A 97 -1.67 -5.09 -16.79
N GLN A 98 -2.67 -4.94 -15.92
CA GLN A 98 -3.95 -4.31 -16.22
C GLN A 98 -4.50 -3.63 -14.97
N PHE A 99 -5.07 -2.45 -15.17
CA PHE A 99 -5.81 -1.69 -14.16
C PHE A 99 -6.84 -0.80 -14.86
N PRO A 100 -8.06 -0.60 -14.30
CA PRO A 100 -9.06 0.31 -14.86
C PRO A 100 -8.68 1.77 -14.64
N ASP A 101 -9.27 2.67 -15.43
CA ASP A 101 -9.19 4.11 -15.18
C ASP A 101 -10.16 4.49 -14.05
N CYS A 102 -9.64 4.92 -12.91
CA CYS A 102 -10.40 5.31 -11.73
C CYS A 102 -10.48 6.83 -11.53
N GLY A 103 -9.99 7.61 -12.50
CA GLY A 103 -9.87 9.06 -12.36
C GLY A 103 -8.98 9.42 -11.17
N ASN A 104 -9.44 10.32 -10.31
CA ASN A 104 -8.68 10.78 -9.14
C ASN A 104 -8.84 9.86 -7.90
N THR A 105 -9.49 8.71 -8.04
CA THR A 105 -9.80 7.85 -6.89
C THR A 105 -8.73 6.80 -6.70
N VAL A 106 -8.09 6.75 -5.52
CA VAL A 106 -7.27 5.60 -5.15
C VAL A 106 -8.17 4.38 -5.07
N ALA A 107 -7.83 3.35 -5.80
CA ALA A 107 -8.66 2.17 -5.86
C ALA A 107 -7.93 0.88 -5.49
N SER A 108 -6.61 0.87 -5.56
CA SER A 108 -5.80 -0.31 -5.33
C SER A 108 -4.42 0.07 -4.80
N TYR A 109 -3.83 -0.86 -4.07
CA TYR A 109 -2.45 -0.78 -3.62
C TYR A 109 -1.75 -2.14 -3.77
N PRO A 110 -1.46 -2.59 -5.03
CA PRO A 110 -0.69 -3.80 -5.25
C PRO A 110 0.70 -3.66 -4.62
N ASN A 111 1.02 -4.58 -3.71
CA ASN A 111 2.17 -4.41 -2.84
C ASN A 111 2.85 -5.74 -2.47
N MET A 112 4.02 -5.60 -1.86
CA MET A 112 4.67 -6.65 -1.11
C MET A 112 4.59 -6.32 0.39
N LEU A 113 3.92 -7.18 1.16
CA LEU A 113 3.67 -7.05 2.59
C LEU A 113 4.70 -7.83 3.41
N TYR A 114 5.28 -7.16 4.43
CA TYR A 114 5.99 -7.76 5.54
C TYR A 114 5.30 -7.39 6.87
N GLY A 115 4.72 -8.34 7.56
CA GLY A 115 3.90 -8.13 8.75
C GLY A 115 2.44 -8.49 8.53
N CYS A 116 1.53 -7.75 9.11
CA CYS A 116 0.09 -7.95 8.97
C CYS A 116 -0.62 -6.65 8.56
N SER A 117 -1.53 -6.72 7.60
CA SER A 117 -2.37 -5.60 7.17
C SER A 117 -3.78 -6.11 6.83
N PHE A 118 -4.82 -5.47 7.35
CA PHE A 118 -6.24 -5.76 7.09
C PHE A 118 -6.63 -7.24 7.12
N GLY A 119 -5.97 -8.03 7.98
CA GLY A 119 -6.24 -9.48 8.14
C GLY A 119 -5.33 -10.39 7.34
N THR A 120 -4.60 -9.91 6.34
CA THR A 120 -3.53 -10.66 5.67
C THR A 120 -2.24 -10.56 6.48
N CYS A 121 -1.54 -11.67 6.66
CA CYS A 121 -0.27 -11.71 7.38
C CYS A 121 0.79 -12.47 6.56
N SER A 122 1.98 -11.91 6.46
CA SER A 122 3.10 -12.59 5.83
C SER A 122 3.67 -13.71 6.74
N PRO A 123 3.97 -14.89 6.19
CA PRO A 123 4.46 -16.01 6.98
C PRO A 123 5.86 -15.73 7.51
N GLY A 124 6.08 -15.99 8.81
CA GLY A 124 7.42 -15.91 9.40
C GLY A 124 8.01 -14.51 9.51
N SER A 125 7.19 -13.45 9.40
CA SER A 125 7.64 -12.08 9.69
C SER A 125 7.95 -11.91 11.19
N ALA A 126 8.86 -10.96 11.51
CA ALA A 126 9.16 -10.60 12.90
C ALA A 126 8.14 -9.59 13.48
N LEU A 127 7.12 -9.23 12.72
CA LEU A 127 6.06 -8.29 13.13
C LEU A 127 4.78 -9.04 13.56
N PRO A 128 3.99 -8.45 14.47
CA PRO A 128 4.16 -7.15 15.10
C PRO A 128 5.27 -7.13 16.17
N LYS A 129 5.99 -5.98 16.25
CA LYS A 129 7.09 -5.81 17.20
C LYS A 129 6.94 -4.49 17.95
N PRO A 130 7.15 -4.45 19.32
CA PRO A 130 7.09 -3.21 20.06
C PRO A 130 8.08 -2.17 19.53
N VAL A 131 7.63 -0.95 19.28
CA VAL A 131 8.48 0.15 18.77
C VAL A 131 9.68 0.37 19.70
N SER A 132 9.48 0.29 21.01
CA SER A 132 10.54 0.43 22.01
C SER A 132 11.64 -0.63 21.94
N SER A 133 11.39 -1.76 21.29
CA SER A 133 12.37 -2.85 21.13
C SER A 133 13.12 -2.80 19.79
N ILE A 134 12.78 -1.83 18.93
CA ILE A 134 13.38 -1.66 17.61
C ILE A 134 14.55 -0.69 17.72
N THR A 135 15.72 -1.12 17.28
CA THR A 135 16.91 -0.26 17.20
C THR A 135 17.09 0.28 15.78
N THR A 136 16.85 -0.54 14.78
CA THR A 136 17.03 -0.17 13.37
C THR A 136 16.05 -0.95 12.49
N VAL A 137 15.42 -0.25 11.54
CA VAL A 137 14.69 -0.84 10.43
C VAL A 137 15.23 -0.24 9.14
N THR A 138 15.72 -1.09 8.26
CA THR A 138 16.15 -0.68 6.92
C THR A 138 15.40 -1.47 5.86
N SER A 139 15.19 -0.86 4.71
CA SER A 139 14.59 -1.52 3.56
C SER A 139 15.35 -1.20 2.28
N SER A 140 15.37 -2.16 1.36
CA SER A 140 15.79 -1.95 -0.02
C SER A 140 14.66 -2.35 -0.94
N TRP A 141 14.40 -1.50 -1.94
CA TRP A 141 13.31 -1.71 -2.88
C TRP A 141 13.69 -1.16 -4.25
N SER A 142 13.38 -1.91 -5.30
CA SER A 142 13.54 -1.49 -6.70
C SER A 142 12.23 -1.72 -7.44
N PHE A 143 11.79 -0.72 -8.18
CA PHE A 143 10.53 -0.73 -8.92
C PHE A 143 10.65 0.03 -10.25
N GLY A 144 9.66 -0.13 -11.10
CA GLY A 144 9.50 0.59 -12.35
C GLY A 144 8.09 1.10 -12.50
N VAL A 145 7.94 2.27 -13.11
CA VAL A 145 6.65 2.86 -13.45
C VAL A 145 6.66 3.19 -14.92
N GLY A 146 5.69 2.67 -15.65
CA GLY A 146 5.39 3.06 -17.03
C GLY A 146 4.41 4.22 -17.08
N GLY A 147 3.81 4.40 -18.25
CA GLY A 147 2.71 5.33 -18.43
C GLY A 147 3.05 6.61 -19.17
N VAL A 148 2.13 7.56 -19.11
CA VAL A 148 2.18 8.83 -19.83
C VAL A 148 1.99 10.01 -18.88
N ALA A 149 2.29 11.23 -19.31
CA ALA A 149 2.28 12.43 -18.46
C ALA A 149 0.92 12.78 -17.82
N THR A 150 -0.17 12.16 -18.25
CA THR A 150 -1.52 12.36 -17.68
C THR A 150 -1.88 11.38 -16.57
N ASP A 151 -1.07 10.35 -16.35
CA ASP A 151 -1.34 9.31 -15.37
C ASP A 151 -1.26 9.85 -13.93
N GLN A 152 -1.96 9.19 -13.01
CA GLN A 152 -2.05 9.57 -11.60
C GLN A 152 -1.76 8.35 -10.73
N TYR A 153 -0.67 8.41 -10.00
CA TYR A 153 -0.22 7.35 -9.10
C TYR A 153 0.76 7.88 -8.06
N ASP A 154 1.02 7.10 -7.04
CA ASP A 154 2.17 7.24 -6.16
C ASP A 154 2.74 5.89 -5.77
N VAL A 155 4.06 5.77 -5.85
CA VAL A 155 4.81 4.59 -5.42
C VAL A 155 5.40 4.88 -4.06
N ALA A 156 4.94 4.13 -3.07
CA ALA A 156 5.21 4.43 -1.67
C ALA A 156 5.43 3.17 -0.84
N TYR A 157 6.17 3.34 0.25
CA TYR A 157 5.98 2.49 1.42
C TYR A 157 4.68 2.89 2.11
N ASP A 158 3.97 1.89 2.63
CA ASP A 158 2.86 2.04 3.56
C ASP A 158 3.17 1.23 4.83
N ILE A 159 3.32 1.94 5.95
CA ILE A 159 3.86 1.39 7.20
C ILE A 159 2.85 1.62 8.32
N TRP A 160 2.43 0.53 8.95
CA TRP A 160 1.36 0.55 9.93
C TRP A 160 1.88 0.42 11.36
N PHE A 161 1.41 1.35 12.22
CA PHE A 161 1.62 1.32 13.66
C PHE A 161 0.30 1.17 14.39
N CYS A 162 0.27 0.31 15.41
CA CYS A 162 -0.93 0.05 16.19
C CYS A 162 -0.66 0.20 17.70
N PRO A 163 -1.62 0.69 18.48
CA PRO A 163 -1.49 0.81 19.94
C PRO A 163 -1.25 -0.52 20.67
N ASN A 164 -1.60 -1.65 20.03
CA ASN A 164 -1.42 -2.99 20.58
C ASN A 164 -0.97 -3.98 19.47
N ASN A 165 -0.65 -5.20 19.83
CA ASN A 165 -0.12 -6.22 18.94
C ASN A 165 -1.18 -6.91 18.05
N THR A 166 -2.43 -6.52 18.12
CA THR A 166 -3.53 -7.08 17.31
C THR A 166 -4.19 -6.05 16.40
N CYS A 167 -3.73 -4.79 16.46
CA CYS A 167 -4.41 -3.64 15.85
C CYS A 167 -5.86 -3.47 16.34
N GLY A 168 -6.72 -2.86 15.53
CA GLY A 168 -8.14 -2.72 15.81
C GLY A 168 -8.94 -4.00 15.57
N SER A 169 -10.26 -3.89 15.59
CA SER A 169 -11.15 -5.00 15.31
C SER A 169 -10.94 -5.53 13.88
N ASN A 170 -10.94 -6.85 13.73
CA ASN A 170 -10.75 -7.52 12.44
C ASN A 170 -9.44 -7.17 11.71
N GLY A 171 -8.36 -6.82 12.45
CA GLY A 171 -7.08 -6.47 11.86
C GLY A 171 -7.02 -5.08 11.21
N PHE A 172 -8.08 -4.27 11.35
CA PHE A 172 -8.08 -2.88 10.90
C PHE A 172 -7.10 -2.03 11.72
N PRO A 173 -6.32 -1.17 11.09
CA PRO A 173 -5.43 -0.27 11.79
C PRO A 173 -6.21 0.75 12.64
N ASN A 174 -5.61 1.18 13.75
CA ASN A 174 -6.17 2.15 14.68
C ASN A 174 -5.12 3.04 15.34
N GLY A 175 -3.96 3.14 14.73
CA GLY A 175 -2.83 3.97 15.19
C GLY A 175 -2.40 4.97 14.13
N THR A 176 -1.34 4.67 13.39
CA THR A 176 -0.81 5.53 12.32
C THR A 176 -0.46 4.72 11.08
N GLU A 177 -0.92 5.20 9.95
CA GLU A 177 -0.45 4.91 8.60
C GLU A 177 0.67 5.90 8.29
N LEU A 178 1.88 5.39 8.07
CA LEU A 178 3.03 6.19 7.69
C LEU A 178 3.44 5.85 6.27
N MET A 179 3.24 6.77 5.35
CA MET A 179 3.64 6.60 3.95
C MET A 179 4.97 7.31 3.65
N ILE A 180 5.78 6.71 2.78
CA ILE A 180 7.00 7.31 2.25
C ILE A 180 6.92 7.23 0.72
N TRP A 181 6.55 8.34 0.09
CA TRP A 181 6.36 8.44 -1.35
C TRP A 181 7.68 8.68 -2.07
N LEU A 182 8.14 7.68 -2.79
CA LEU A 182 9.41 7.69 -3.52
C LEU A 182 9.27 8.19 -4.97
N ASN A 183 8.08 7.97 -5.55
CA ASN A 183 7.73 8.40 -6.90
C ASN A 183 6.25 8.72 -6.96
N TYR A 184 5.86 9.74 -7.70
CA TYR A 184 4.45 10.11 -7.83
C TYR A 184 4.25 11.02 -9.04
N GLN A 185 3.04 11.00 -9.60
CA GLN A 185 2.69 11.83 -10.74
C GLN A 185 1.25 12.33 -10.65
N ASN A 186 1.07 13.65 -10.86
CA ASN A 186 -0.22 14.35 -10.86
C ASN A 186 -1.08 14.12 -9.60
N VAL A 187 -0.43 13.87 -8.47
CA VAL A 187 -1.04 13.72 -7.15
C VAL A 187 -0.30 14.58 -6.14
N THR A 188 -0.94 14.92 -5.05
CA THR A 188 -0.36 15.72 -3.96
C THR A 188 -0.66 15.06 -2.63
N GLY A 189 0.07 15.46 -1.58
CA GLY A 189 -0.25 15.06 -0.22
C GLY A 189 -1.66 15.51 0.19
N TRP A 190 -2.20 14.82 1.18
CA TRP A 190 -3.59 14.96 1.60
C TRP A 190 -3.72 15.83 2.85
N GLU A 191 -4.76 16.69 2.87
CA GLU A 191 -5.19 17.63 3.90
C GLU A 191 -4.14 18.69 4.30
N SER A 192 -3.30 18.45 5.32
CA SER A 192 -2.49 19.49 5.94
C SER A 192 -0.99 19.28 5.69
N HIS A 193 -0.34 20.27 5.08
CA HIS A 193 1.10 20.31 4.90
C HIS A 193 1.79 20.86 6.17
N LEU A 194 2.69 20.09 6.77
CA LEU A 194 3.43 20.45 7.99
C LEU A 194 4.81 21.07 7.73
N GLY A 195 5.19 21.26 6.46
CA GLY A 195 6.51 21.72 6.06
C GLY A 195 7.43 20.58 5.62
N THR A 196 8.74 20.80 5.65
CA THR A 196 9.74 19.87 5.15
C THR A 196 10.63 19.31 6.26
N VAL A 197 11.22 18.15 6.00
CA VAL A 197 12.24 17.54 6.85
C VAL A 197 13.33 16.89 5.99
N SER A 198 14.57 16.86 6.48
CA SER A 198 15.67 16.14 5.83
C SER A 198 15.92 14.83 6.59
N LEU A 199 15.68 13.69 5.91
CA LEU A 199 15.86 12.34 6.46
C LEU A 199 16.57 11.48 5.41
N ASP A 200 17.52 10.67 5.84
CA ASP A 200 18.24 9.69 5.02
C ASP A 200 18.77 10.27 3.69
N GLY A 201 19.35 11.47 3.74
CA GLY A 201 19.97 12.13 2.59
C GLY A 201 19.02 12.81 1.60
N HIS A 202 17.71 12.77 1.84
CA HIS A 202 16.68 13.41 1.03
C HIS A 202 15.90 14.48 1.83
N THR A 203 15.23 15.37 1.11
CA THR A 203 14.25 16.31 1.67
C THR A 203 12.84 15.79 1.36
N TRP A 204 11.97 15.88 2.34
CA TRP A 204 10.61 15.35 2.29
C TRP A 204 9.59 16.42 2.67
N ASP A 205 8.52 16.55 1.89
CA ASP A 205 7.31 17.25 2.31
C ASP A 205 6.51 16.37 3.25
N VAL A 206 6.07 16.93 4.38
CA VAL A 206 5.33 16.19 5.40
C VAL A 206 3.87 16.60 5.36
N TRP A 207 2.99 15.61 5.18
CA TRP A 207 1.53 15.79 5.11
C TRP A 207 0.84 14.95 6.16
N VAL A 208 -0.27 15.45 6.70
CA VAL A 208 -1.07 14.75 7.71
C VAL A 208 -2.55 14.87 7.46
N ALA A 209 -3.25 13.79 7.80
CA ALA A 209 -4.70 13.71 7.79
C ALA A 209 -5.19 12.76 8.90
N THR A 210 -6.50 12.65 9.06
CA THR A 210 -7.13 11.62 9.90
C THR A 210 -8.08 10.82 9.05
N GLN A 211 -7.88 9.51 9.02
CA GLN A 211 -8.74 8.57 8.32
C GLN A 211 -9.77 7.94 9.26
N ALA A 212 -10.96 7.65 8.73
CA ALA A 212 -12.02 6.96 9.44
C ALA A 212 -12.74 5.98 8.51
N VAL A 213 -12.58 4.69 8.76
CA VAL A 213 -13.22 3.64 7.98
C VAL A 213 -13.87 2.61 8.91
N SER A 214 -15.15 2.32 8.71
CA SER A 214 -15.88 1.26 9.44
C SER A 214 -15.76 1.36 10.98
N GLY A 215 -15.71 2.60 11.52
CA GLY A 215 -15.59 2.85 12.96
C GLY A 215 -14.16 2.76 13.51
N ASN A 216 -13.17 2.49 12.68
CA ASN A 216 -11.76 2.59 13.02
C ASN A 216 -11.21 3.94 12.56
N ASN A 217 -10.38 4.56 13.38
CA ASN A 217 -9.73 5.83 13.09
C ASN A 217 -8.23 5.66 13.20
N TRP A 218 -7.47 6.25 12.27
CA TRP A 218 -6.02 6.30 12.35
C TRP A 218 -5.49 7.63 11.82
N ASN A 219 -4.29 7.98 12.24
CA ASN A 219 -3.58 9.12 11.68
C ASN A 219 -2.95 8.70 10.35
N TYR A 220 -3.06 9.56 9.35
CA TYR A 220 -2.29 9.49 8.12
C TYR A 220 -1.11 10.46 8.21
N LEU A 221 0.10 9.97 7.96
CA LEU A 221 1.33 10.76 7.93
C LEU A 221 2.14 10.37 6.70
N ALA A 222 2.30 11.29 5.73
CA ALA A 222 3.04 11.02 4.52
C ALA A 222 4.29 11.90 4.40
N TYR A 223 5.38 11.28 3.94
CA TYR A 223 6.64 11.91 3.56
C TYR A 223 6.78 11.78 2.04
N MET A 224 6.64 12.89 1.32
CA MET A 224 6.77 12.93 -0.13
C MET A 224 8.17 13.44 -0.50
N ILE A 225 8.93 12.66 -1.28
CA ILE A 225 10.27 13.06 -1.70
C ILE A 225 10.23 14.37 -2.48
N GLN A 226 11.09 15.33 -2.12
CA GLN A 226 11.32 16.53 -2.91
C GLN A 226 12.49 16.32 -3.86
N GLY A 227 12.38 16.82 -5.09
CA GLY A 227 13.42 16.75 -6.10
C GLY A 227 13.22 15.58 -7.06
N PRO A 228 14.31 15.00 -7.58
CA PRO A 228 14.19 13.89 -8.54
C PRO A 228 13.51 12.68 -7.90
N MET A 229 12.47 12.16 -8.56
CA MET A 229 11.83 10.90 -8.20
C MET A 229 12.83 9.76 -8.35
N VAL A 230 12.74 8.77 -7.46
CA VAL A 230 13.59 7.59 -7.51
C VAL A 230 12.82 6.36 -7.96
N THR A 231 13.51 5.35 -8.48
CA THR A 231 12.96 4.03 -8.83
C THR A 231 13.64 2.91 -8.03
N SER A 232 14.52 3.29 -7.11
CA SER A 232 15.12 2.34 -6.17
C SER A 232 15.67 3.05 -4.95
N VAL A 233 15.67 2.33 -3.83
CA VAL A 233 16.39 2.68 -2.60
C VAL A 233 17.17 1.48 -2.11
N THR A 234 18.31 1.72 -1.48
CA THR A 234 19.16 0.68 -0.90
C THR A 234 19.44 1.01 0.55
N ASN A 235 19.01 0.14 1.46
CA ASN A 235 19.16 0.32 2.92
C ASN A 235 18.58 1.66 3.44
N LEU A 236 17.44 2.10 2.86
CA LEU A 236 16.71 3.27 3.36
C LEU A 236 16.44 3.11 4.86
N ASP A 237 16.88 4.08 5.67
CA ASP A 237 16.69 4.05 7.13
C ASP A 237 15.25 4.45 7.50
N LEU A 238 14.35 3.47 7.54
CA LEU A 238 12.96 3.67 7.97
C LEU A 238 12.88 4.16 9.43
N THR A 239 13.89 3.85 10.26
CA THR A 239 13.92 4.30 11.66
C THR A 239 14.02 5.81 11.78
N ALA A 240 14.64 6.49 10.81
CA ALA A 240 14.70 7.95 10.78
C ALA A 240 13.28 8.56 10.67
N PHE A 241 12.42 8.00 9.82
CA PHE A 241 11.03 8.40 9.67
C PHE A 241 10.19 8.07 10.91
N PHE A 242 10.41 6.91 11.53
CA PHE A 242 9.71 6.54 12.77
C PHE A 242 10.03 7.50 13.92
N LYS A 243 11.29 7.93 14.04
CA LYS A 243 11.72 8.91 15.04
C LYS A 243 11.12 10.30 14.78
N ASP A 244 11.07 10.75 13.52
CA ASP A 244 10.43 12.01 13.18
C ASP A 244 8.92 11.95 13.45
N ALA A 245 8.24 10.87 13.05
CA ALA A 245 6.83 10.63 13.35
C ALA A 245 6.55 10.62 14.87
N ALA A 246 7.42 10.00 15.66
CA ALA A 246 7.32 9.99 17.11
C ALA A 246 7.53 11.39 17.70
N SER A 247 8.47 12.16 17.20
CA SER A 247 8.72 13.54 17.64
C SER A 247 7.55 14.46 17.38
N ARG A 248 6.76 14.18 16.36
CA ARG A 248 5.51 14.88 16.01
C ARG A 248 4.29 14.35 16.76
N GLY A 249 4.41 13.26 17.53
CA GLY A 249 3.33 12.67 18.31
C GLY A 249 2.45 11.66 17.56
N TYR A 250 2.81 11.28 16.32
CA TYR A 250 2.05 10.33 15.50
C TYR A 250 2.39 8.86 15.79
N VAL A 251 3.57 8.57 16.35
CA VAL A 251 3.97 7.23 16.77
C VAL A 251 4.40 7.26 18.23
N GLN A 252 4.06 6.25 19.02
CA GLN A 252 4.44 6.16 20.41
C GLN A 252 5.36 4.94 20.67
N ASN A 253 6.31 5.06 21.57
CA ASN A 253 7.21 3.97 21.95
C ASN A 253 6.49 2.74 22.52
N SER A 254 5.31 2.94 23.10
CA SER A 254 4.46 1.86 23.61
C SER A 254 3.68 1.11 22.53
N TRP A 255 3.68 1.61 21.31
CA TRP A 255 2.97 1.01 20.17
C TRP A 255 3.79 -0.10 19.51
N TYR A 256 3.18 -0.73 18.52
CA TYR A 256 3.78 -1.80 17.72
C TYR A 256 3.92 -1.37 16.28
N LEU A 257 5.09 -1.64 15.68
CA LEU A 257 5.22 -1.72 14.23
C LEU A 257 4.50 -2.98 13.78
N TYR A 258 3.50 -2.82 12.91
CA TYR A 258 2.57 -3.89 12.57
C TYR A 258 2.79 -4.43 11.15
N ALA A 259 3.03 -3.54 10.19
CA ALA A 259 3.32 -3.88 8.80
C ALA A 259 4.29 -2.90 8.15
N ILE A 260 5.03 -3.39 7.17
CA ILE A 260 5.78 -2.61 6.19
C ILE A 260 5.38 -3.14 4.82
N GLN A 261 4.75 -2.30 4.02
CA GLN A 261 4.34 -2.61 2.66
C GLN A 261 5.11 -1.72 1.68
N ALA A 262 5.29 -2.21 0.44
CA ALA A 262 5.92 -1.47 -0.65
C ALA A 262 5.10 -1.70 -1.92
N GLY A 263 4.50 -0.64 -2.46
CA GLY A 263 3.51 -0.75 -3.53
C GLY A 263 3.22 0.56 -4.25
N ASP A 264 2.17 0.53 -5.04
CA ASP A 264 1.70 1.67 -5.84
C ASP A 264 0.22 1.95 -5.58
N GLU A 265 -0.12 3.16 -5.15
CA GLU A 265 -1.50 3.62 -5.13
C GLU A 265 -1.97 3.97 -6.54
N LEU A 266 -2.68 3.04 -7.16
CA LEU A 266 -3.19 3.17 -8.52
C LEU A 266 -4.49 3.97 -8.57
N ARG A 267 -4.51 4.98 -9.45
CA ARG A 267 -5.68 5.80 -9.78
C ARG A 267 -6.00 5.74 -11.26
N THR A 268 -5.11 6.24 -12.11
CA THR A 268 -5.25 6.26 -13.57
C THR A 268 -3.88 6.07 -14.20
N GLY A 269 -3.71 5.05 -15.04
CA GLY A 269 -2.46 4.76 -15.73
C GLY A 269 -1.35 4.25 -14.81
N GLY A 270 -0.11 4.72 -15.04
CA GLY A 270 1.08 4.26 -14.29
C GLY A 270 1.55 2.86 -14.67
N LEU A 271 1.01 2.28 -15.76
CA LEU A 271 1.29 0.91 -16.17
C LEU A 271 2.32 0.83 -17.32
N PRO A 272 3.09 -0.29 -17.37
CA PRO A 272 3.16 -1.29 -16.31
C PRO A 272 3.79 -0.75 -15.05
N TYR A 273 3.31 -1.19 -13.89
CA TYR A 273 3.98 -1.00 -12.62
C TYR A 273 4.71 -2.28 -12.23
N ASP A 274 5.99 -2.18 -11.96
CA ASP A 274 6.85 -3.31 -11.64
C ASP A 274 7.44 -3.15 -10.24
N SER A 275 7.26 -4.13 -9.35
CA SER A 275 8.07 -4.28 -8.14
C SER A 275 9.10 -5.38 -8.39
N ASN A 276 10.37 -4.99 -8.55
CA ASN A 276 11.43 -5.90 -8.99
C ASN A 276 12.10 -6.64 -7.83
N SER A 277 12.21 -5.98 -6.68
CA SER A 277 12.80 -6.57 -5.47
C SER A 277 12.42 -5.76 -4.25
N PHE A 278 12.18 -6.42 -3.13
CA PHE A 278 11.89 -5.79 -1.84
C PHE A 278 12.51 -6.59 -0.70
N SER A 279 13.07 -5.89 0.27
CA SER A 279 13.60 -6.53 1.48
C SER A 279 13.50 -5.60 2.69
N VAL A 280 13.30 -6.19 3.86
CA VAL A 280 13.25 -5.51 5.16
C VAL A 280 14.20 -6.19 6.14
N SER A 281 14.94 -5.39 6.90
CA SER A 281 15.78 -5.84 8.02
C SER A 281 15.38 -5.10 9.28
N ILE A 282 15.07 -5.82 10.36
CA ILE A 282 14.67 -5.28 11.67
C ILE A 282 15.63 -5.80 12.75
N LYS A 283 16.22 -4.87 13.51
CA LYS A 283 17.11 -5.18 14.65
C LYS A 283 16.60 -4.61 15.94
#